data_cd533e8fd8fd7b9b2b009c67d571ea42
#
_entry.id   cd533e8fd8fd7b9b2b009c67d571ea42
#
_cell.length_a   1.000
_cell.length_b   1.000
_cell.length_c   1.000
_cell.angle_alpha   90.00
_cell.angle_beta   90.00
_cell.angle_gamma   90.00
#
_symmetry.space_group_name_H-M   'P 1'
#
loop_
_entity.id
_entity.type
_entity.pdbx_description
1 polymer ?
#
loop_
_entity_poly.entity_id
_entity_poly.type
_entity_poly.pdbx_seq_one_letter_code
_entity_poly.pdbx_strand_id
1 'polypeptide(L)'
;VVSDVHGSVDALKQASDGADVLVCLGDLVLFLDYADASGGIFAELFGPEAASRLIALRSAKEFAAAREWSRSLWEGLGEDPRVIIERKVREQYAALFAVMPDETYLTYGNVDVPALWPEFVRPAQTVLDGQTAVIGGKTWGFVGGGLQTPMRTPYEISDEDYAAKVVAVGAVDVLACHIPPNVPELLYDVEARRVERGSDATLDAIRDTQPELVLFGHVHQPLQSRLRIGRTECINVGHFRGTGLPFTLQY
;
A
#
# COMPACT_ATOMS: atom_id res chain seq x y z
N VAL A 1 6.24 2.80 11.80
CA VAL A 1 5.91 2.20 10.49
C VAL A 1 4.46 2.49 10.17
N VAL A 2 4.17 2.89 8.94
CA VAL A 2 2.80 3.11 8.44
C VAL A 2 2.60 2.35 7.12
N SER A 3 1.37 1.96 6.82
CA SER A 3 0.92 1.42 5.54
C SER A 3 -0.50 1.90 5.25
N ASP A 4 -0.91 1.87 3.98
CA ASP A 4 -2.29 2.20 3.60
C ASP A 4 -2.69 3.60 4.07
N VAL A 5 -1.85 4.58 3.69
CA VAL A 5 -1.97 6.01 4.09
C VAL A 5 -3.16 6.68 3.41
N HIS A 6 -3.42 6.34 2.14
CA HIS A 6 -4.61 6.75 1.39
C HIS A 6 -5.02 8.21 1.62
N GLY A 7 -4.11 9.15 1.35
CA GLY A 7 -4.39 10.58 1.40
C GLY A 7 -4.50 11.19 2.80
N SER A 8 -4.16 10.48 3.88
CA SER A 8 -4.29 10.94 5.27
C SER A 8 -3.16 11.91 5.67
N VAL A 9 -3.14 13.11 5.08
CA VAL A 9 -2.10 14.12 5.26
C VAL A 9 -1.95 14.55 6.72
N ASP A 10 -3.05 14.86 7.41
CA ASP A 10 -3.01 15.38 8.78
C ASP A 10 -2.50 14.33 9.79
N ALA A 11 -2.91 13.07 9.63
CA ALA A 11 -2.41 11.99 10.46
C ALA A 11 -0.93 11.69 10.16
N LEU A 12 -0.54 11.70 8.87
CA LEU A 12 0.82 11.42 8.45
C LEU A 12 1.82 12.45 8.99
N LYS A 13 1.41 13.72 9.11
CA LYS A 13 2.21 14.79 9.72
C LYS A 13 2.64 14.47 11.15
N GLN A 14 1.83 13.69 11.88
CA GLN A 14 2.06 13.31 13.28
C GLN A 14 2.63 11.90 13.42
N ALA A 15 2.71 11.13 12.33
CA ALA A 15 3.07 9.71 12.36
C ALA A 15 4.49 9.43 12.87
N SER A 16 5.38 10.42 12.84
CA SER A 16 6.76 10.31 13.32
C SER A 16 7.03 11.06 14.63
N ASP A 17 5.99 11.58 15.29
CA ASP A 17 6.17 12.29 16.55
C ASP A 17 6.81 11.37 17.61
N GLY A 18 8.00 11.76 18.07
CA GLY A 18 8.79 10.97 19.04
C GLY A 18 9.52 9.75 18.46
N ALA A 19 9.60 9.63 17.12
CA ALA A 19 10.36 8.58 16.42
C ALA A 19 11.55 9.18 15.67
N ASP A 20 12.65 8.42 15.58
CA ASP A 20 13.84 8.83 14.82
C ASP A 20 13.65 8.67 13.31
N VAL A 21 12.86 7.69 12.89
CA VAL A 21 12.68 7.30 11.50
C VAL A 21 11.22 6.94 11.22
N LEU A 22 10.70 7.38 10.07
CA LEU A 22 9.45 6.88 9.50
C LEU A 22 9.74 5.79 8.45
N VAL A 23 9.02 4.67 8.52
CA VAL A 23 8.99 3.67 7.44
C VAL A 23 7.57 3.61 6.87
N CYS A 24 7.43 3.79 5.56
CA CYS A 24 6.15 3.76 4.86
C CYS A 24 6.11 2.60 3.86
N LEU A 25 5.12 1.72 4.03
CA LEU A 25 4.96 0.51 3.22
C LEU A 25 4.03 0.71 2.01
N GLY A 26 3.74 1.97 1.66
CA GLY A 26 3.00 2.31 0.45
C GLY A 26 1.51 2.51 0.64
N ASP A 27 0.80 2.49 -0.51
CA ASP A 27 -0.60 2.89 -0.67
C ASP A 27 -0.87 4.31 -0.18
N LEU A 28 -0.14 5.26 -0.80
CA LEU A 28 -0.28 6.69 -0.50
C LEU A 28 -1.55 7.29 -1.12
N VAL A 29 -1.90 6.83 -2.34
CA VAL A 29 -3.02 7.39 -3.11
C VAL A 29 -4.36 6.89 -2.59
N LEU A 30 -5.33 7.80 -2.49
CA LEU A 30 -6.74 7.50 -2.29
C LEU A 30 -7.50 7.74 -3.60
N PHE A 31 -7.73 6.69 -4.36
CA PHE A 31 -8.54 6.79 -5.58
C PHE A 31 -10.05 6.66 -5.27
N LEU A 32 -10.42 5.67 -4.46
CA LEU A 32 -11.80 5.38 -4.05
C LEU A 32 -11.80 4.95 -2.60
N ASP A 33 -12.61 5.62 -1.77
CA ASP A 33 -12.74 5.26 -0.36
C ASP A 33 -13.95 4.33 -0.17
N TYR A 34 -13.69 3.09 0.25
CA TYR A 34 -14.75 2.09 0.46
C TYR A 34 -15.53 2.30 1.76
N ALA A 35 -14.97 3.06 2.71
CA ALA A 35 -15.62 3.39 3.98
C ALA A 35 -16.43 4.68 3.91
N ASP A 36 -15.95 5.68 3.13
CA ASP A 36 -16.61 6.97 2.93
C ASP A 36 -16.66 7.32 1.44
N ALA A 37 -17.81 7.12 0.83
CA ALA A 37 -18.01 7.38 -0.59
C ALA A 37 -17.82 8.88 -1.00
N SER A 38 -17.63 9.78 -0.06
CA SER A 38 -17.27 11.18 -0.34
C SER A 38 -15.75 11.37 -0.53
N GLY A 39 -14.94 10.36 -0.17
CA GLY A 39 -13.48 10.42 -0.23
C GLY A 39 -12.89 9.92 -1.54
N GLY A 40 -11.69 10.43 -1.85
CA GLY A 40 -10.87 10.00 -2.95
C GLY A 40 -11.10 10.69 -4.29
N ILE A 41 -10.17 10.46 -5.21
CA ILE A 41 -10.15 11.11 -6.54
C ILE A 41 -11.46 10.88 -7.31
N PHE A 42 -12.01 9.67 -7.24
CA PHE A 42 -13.23 9.35 -7.99
C PHE A 42 -14.44 10.15 -7.48
N ALA A 43 -14.58 10.28 -6.15
CA ALA A 43 -15.65 11.08 -5.56
C ALA A 43 -15.49 12.58 -5.82
N GLU A 44 -14.26 13.07 -5.80
CA GLU A 44 -13.96 14.47 -6.13
C GLU A 44 -14.37 14.82 -7.57
N LEU A 45 -14.21 13.91 -8.52
CA LEU A 45 -14.51 14.12 -9.93
C LEU A 45 -15.99 13.91 -10.28
N PHE A 46 -16.64 12.93 -9.68
CA PHE A 46 -17.97 12.46 -10.11
C PHE A 46 -19.03 12.52 -9.00
N GLY A 47 -18.64 12.94 -7.81
CA GLY A 47 -19.52 13.03 -6.65
C GLY A 47 -19.70 11.71 -5.87
N PRO A 48 -20.21 11.81 -4.62
CA PRO A 48 -20.33 10.69 -3.71
C PRO A 48 -21.35 9.62 -4.17
N GLU A 49 -22.39 10.01 -4.89
CA GLU A 49 -23.37 9.06 -5.45
C GLU A 49 -22.75 8.13 -6.49
N ALA A 50 -21.92 8.71 -7.37
CA ALA A 50 -21.18 7.93 -8.36
C ALA A 50 -20.15 7.01 -7.69
N ALA A 51 -19.45 7.50 -6.67
CA ALA A 51 -18.52 6.69 -5.89
C ALA A 51 -19.23 5.53 -5.19
N SER A 52 -20.37 5.78 -4.52
CA SER A 52 -21.21 4.74 -3.89
C SER A 52 -21.62 3.66 -4.88
N ARG A 53 -22.04 4.04 -6.09
CA ARG A 53 -22.41 3.08 -7.13
C ARG A 53 -21.22 2.23 -7.59
N LEU A 54 -20.05 2.86 -7.78
CA LEU A 54 -18.83 2.12 -8.15
C LEU A 54 -18.42 1.13 -7.06
N ILE A 55 -18.50 1.54 -5.80
CA ILE A 55 -18.25 0.69 -4.62
C ILE A 55 -19.20 -0.51 -4.62
N ALA A 56 -20.50 -0.27 -4.80
CA ALA A 56 -21.51 -1.33 -4.81
C ALA A 56 -21.24 -2.38 -5.90
N LEU A 57 -20.95 -1.95 -7.15
CA LEU A 57 -20.63 -2.84 -8.25
C LEU A 57 -19.36 -3.67 -8.00
N ARG A 58 -18.30 -3.04 -7.46
CA ARG A 58 -17.06 -3.74 -7.14
C ARG A 58 -17.22 -4.73 -6.00
N SER A 59 -17.98 -4.37 -4.96
CA SER A 59 -18.28 -5.24 -3.80
C SER A 59 -19.13 -6.45 -4.21
N ALA A 60 -20.03 -6.27 -5.20
CA ALA A 60 -20.78 -7.35 -5.82
C ALA A 60 -19.96 -8.20 -6.82
N LYS A 61 -18.66 -7.88 -7.02
CA LYS A 61 -17.75 -8.49 -8.01
C LYS A 61 -18.22 -8.32 -9.46
N GLU A 62 -19.07 -7.34 -9.72
CA GLU A 62 -19.55 -6.97 -11.06
C GLU A 62 -18.54 -6.08 -11.80
N PHE A 63 -17.28 -6.54 -11.91
CA PHE A 63 -16.18 -5.73 -12.44
C PHE A 63 -16.38 -5.28 -13.90
N ALA A 64 -17.09 -6.07 -14.71
CA ALA A 64 -17.39 -5.69 -16.09
C ALA A 64 -18.37 -4.51 -16.14
N ALA A 65 -19.46 -4.59 -15.37
CA ALA A 65 -20.45 -3.53 -15.25
C ALA A 65 -19.84 -2.25 -14.62
N ALA A 66 -19.00 -2.41 -13.61
CA ALA A 66 -18.27 -1.29 -13.00
C ALA A 66 -17.38 -0.55 -14.02
N ARG A 67 -16.65 -1.29 -14.87
CA ARG A 67 -15.80 -0.71 -15.92
C ARG A 67 -16.62 -0.02 -17.01
N GLU A 68 -17.68 -0.65 -17.49
CA GLU A 68 -18.55 -0.09 -18.53
C GLU A 68 -19.23 1.20 -18.04
N TRP A 69 -19.82 1.13 -16.86
CA TRP A 69 -20.49 2.29 -16.27
C TRP A 69 -19.51 3.44 -15.98
N SER A 70 -18.36 3.17 -15.36
CA SER A 70 -17.39 4.22 -15.07
C SER A 70 -16.80 4.85 -16.34
N ARG A 71 -16.64 4.05 -17.43
CA ARG A 71 -16.18 4.58 -18.72
C ARG A 71 -17.06 5.71 -19.22
N SER A 72 -18.40 5.57 -19.13
CA SER A 72 -19.32 6.63 -19.57
C SER A 72 -19.15 7.94 -18.81
N LEU A 73 -18.76 7.89 -17.52
CA LEU A 73 -18.47 9.08 -16.73
C LEU A 73 -17.17 9.76 -17.20
N TRP A 74 -16.13 8.98 -17.44
CA TRP A 74 -14.86 9.48 -17.95
C TRP A 74 -14.98 10.13 -19.32
N GLU A 75 -15.74 9.52 -20.23
CA GLU A 75 -16.01 10.07 -21.57
C GLU A 75 -16.71 11.44 -21.50
N GLY A 76 -17.50 11.67 -20.44
CA GLY A 76 -18.20 12.94 -20.21
C GLY A 76 -17.31 14.11 -19.81
N LEU A 77 -16.05 13.86 -19.39
CA LEU A 77 -15.14 14.94 -18.94
C LEU A 77 -14.46 15.68 -20.11
N GLY A 78 -14.45 15.13 -21.33
CA GLY A 78 -13.86 15.78 -22.51
C GLY A 78 -12.33 15.90 -22.50
N GLU A 79 -11.65 15.29 -21.53
CA GLU A 79 -10.18 15.21 -21.40
C GLU A 79 -9.77 13.75 -21.23
N ASP A 80 -8.54 13.38 -21.62
CA ASP A 80 -8.04 12.01 -21.43
C ASP A 80 -8.06 11.68 -19.91
N PRO A 81 -8.75 10.61 -19.50
CA PRO A 81 -8.81 10.17 -18.10
C PRO A 81 -7.44 10.01 -17.44
N ARG A 82 -6.43 9.58 -18.21
CA ARG A 82 -5.06 9.41 -17.70
C ARG A 82 -4.46 10.74 -17.24
N VAL A 83 -4.64 11.79 -18.02
CA VAL A 83 -4.14 13.13 -17.68
C VAL A 83 -4.82 13.67 -16.43
N ILE A 84 -6.14 13.47 -16.31
CA ILE A 84 -6.91 13.89 -15.14
C ILE A 84 -6.44 13.13 -13.90
N ILE A 85 -6.34 11.79 -13.98
CA ILE A 85 -5.93 10.94 -12.87
C ILE A 85 -4.50 11.31 -12.43
N GLU A 86 -3.56 11.41 -13.37
CA GLU A 86 -2.18 11.77 -13.04
C GLU A 86 -2.08 13.14 -12.35
N ARG A 87 -2.85 14.14 -12.79
CA ARG A 87 -2.91 15.45 -12.14
C ARG A 87 -3.37 15.31 -10.69
N LYS A 88 -4.47 14.56 -10.45
CA LYS A 88 -5.01 14.34 -9.11
C LYS A 88 -4.09 13.54 -8.20
N VAL A 89 -3.40 12.54 -8.77
CA VAL A 89 -2.39 11.78 -8.04
C VAL A 89 -1.21 12.68 -7.64
N ARG A 90 -0.73 13.56 -8.54
CA ARG A 90 0.32 14.54 -8.21
C ARG A 90 -0.12 15.50 -7.10
N GLU A 91 -1.38 15.96 -7.10
CA GLU A 91 -1.92 16.80 -6.02
C GLU A 91 -1.83 16.08 -4.66
N GLN A 92 -2.23 14.80 -4.60
CA GLN A 92 -2.13 14.00 -3.38
C GLN A 92 -0.68 13.75 -2.96
N TYR A 93 0.19 13.37 -3.89
CA TYR A 93 1.62 13.16 -3.57
C TYR A 93 2.28 14.45 -3.08
N ALA A 94 2.02 15.59 -3.72
CA ALA A 94 2.56 16.87 -3.27
C ALA A 94 2.19 17.16 -1.81
N ALA A 95 0.95 16.93 -1.42
CA ALA A 95 0.49 17.14 -0.05
C ALA A 95 1.11 16.14 0.94
N LEU A 96 1.19 14.85 0.58
CA LEU A 96 1.72 13.80 1.44
C LEU A 96 3.23 13.92 1.63
N PHE A 97 4.00 14.08 0.56
CA PHE A 97 5.45 14.20 0.65
C PHE A 97 5.89 15.50 1.35
N ALA A 98 5.09 16.57 1.28
CA ALA A 98 5.37 17.82 2.00
C ALA A 98 5.33 17.66 3.53
N VAL A 99 4.54 16.72 4.06
CA VAL A 99 4.39 16.51 5.52
C VAL A 99 5.21 15.32 6.05
N MET A 100 5.69 14.44 5.19
CA MET A 100 6.59 13.36 5.60
C MET A 100 7.89 13.92 6.17
N PRO A 101 8.46 13.35 7.23
CA PRO A 101 9.78 13.75 7.73
C PRO A 101 10.90 13.44 6.73
N ASP A 102 12.07 14.04 6.93
CA ASP A 102 13.23 13.78 6.07
C ASP A 102 13.75 12.36 6.23
N GLU A 103 13.90 11.89 7.48
CA GLU A 103 14.32 10.50 7.77
C GLU A 103 13.18 9.51 7.50
N THR A 104 12.83 9.36 6.22
CA THR A 104 11.77 8.44 5.79
C THR A 104 12.29 7.42 4.79
N TYR A 105 12.01 6.14 5.06
CA TYR A 105 12.20 5.03 4.13
C TYR A 105 10.85 4.60 3.56
N LEU A 106 10.76 4.44 2.24
CA LEU A 106 9.50 4.19 1.56
C LEU A 106 9.62 3.00 0.61
N THR A 107 8.55 2.23 0.51
CA THR A 107 8.29 1.34 -0.62
C THR A 107 6.91 1.61 -1.18
N TYR A 108 6.61 1.06 -2.36
CA TYR A 108 5.34 1.30 -3.05
C TYR A 108 4.25 0.33 -2.58
N GLY A 109 3.00 0.81 -2.51
CA GLY A 109 1.83 -0.05 -2.47
C GLY A 109 1.29 -0.36 -3.87
N ASN A 110 0.23 -1.14 -3.96
CA ASN A 110 -0.35 -1.51 -5.25
C ASN A 110 -1.14 -0.38 -5.93
N VAL A 111 -1.63 0.62 -5.18
CA VAL A 111 -2.32 1.78 -5.77
C VAL A 111 -1.39 2.93 -6.10
N ASP A 112 -0.11 2.85 -5.74
CA ASP A 112 0.86 3.91 -6.04
C ASP A 112 1.25 3.94 -7.53
N VAL A 113 1.77 5.08 -7.96
CA VAL A 113 2.30 5.31 -9.31
C VAL A 113 3.79 5.62 -9.20
N PRO A 114 4.68 4.60 -9.19
CA PRO A 114 6.12 4.77 -8.93
C PRO A 114 6.80 5.80 -9.84
N ALA A 115 6.35 5.88 -11.10
CA ALA A 115 6.92 6.81 -12.09
C ALA A 115 6.78 8.29 -11.71
N LEU A 116 5.82 8.62 -10.83
CA LEU A 116 5.59 10.00 -10.39
C LEU A 116 6.36 10.37 -9.11
N TRP A 117 6.80 9.40 -8.32
CA TRP A 117 7.45 9.66 -7.03
C TRP A 117 8.73 10.49 -7.12
N PRO A 118 9.59 10.35 -8.15
CA PRO A 118 10.79 11.17 -8.29
C PRO A 118 10.53 12.70 -8.35
N GLU A 119 9.30 13.11 -8.69
CA GLU A 119 8.91 14.52 -8.70
C GLU A 119 8.76 15.10 -7.27
N PHE A 120 8.56 14.25 -6.24
CA PHE A 120 8.17 14.65 -4.88
C PHE A 120 9.15 14.22 -3.79
N VAL A 121 9.88 13.11 -4.01
CA VAL A 121 10.83 12.55 -3.04
C VAL A 121 11.96 13.54 -2.78
N ARG A 122 12.19 13.89 -1.52
CA ARG A 122 13.28 14.79 -1.12
C ARG A 122 14.60 14.02 -0.94
N PRO A 123 15.77 14.71 -1.02
CA PRO A 123 17.08 14.03 -0.97
C PRO A 123 17.36 13.19 0.29
N ALA A 124 16.72 13.51 1.41
CA ALA A 124 16.87 12.76 2.68
C ALA A 124 15.87 11.60 2.83
N GLN A 125 14.93 11.47 1.91
CA GLN A 125 13.98 10.36 1.86
C GLN A 125 14.52 9.26 0.93
N THR A 126 14.39 8.01 1.36
CA THR A 126 14.95 6.86 0.64
C THR A 126 13.83 5.94 0.15
N VAL A 127 13.69 5.80 -1.17
CA VAL A 127 12.75 4.87 -1.80
C VAL A 127 13.47 3.56 -2.14
N LEU A 128 12.93 2.44 -1.69
CA LEU A 128 13.52 1.11 -1.83
C LEU A 128 12.46 0.13 -2.35
N ASP A 129 12.83 -0.65 -3.36
CA ASP A 129 11.99 -1.71 -3.91
C ASP A 129 12.86 -2.83 -4.49
N GLY A 130 12.88 -4.00 -3.89
CA GLY A 130 13.86 -5.05 -4.14
C GLY A 130 15.27 -4.71 -3.63
N GLN A 131 15.39 -3.84 -2.64
CA GLN A 131 16.64 -3.31 -2.12
C GLN A 131 16.66 -3.32 -0.59
N THR A 132 17.83 -3.08 0.00
CA THR A 132 18.05 -3.11 1.45
C THR A 132 18.59 -1.78 1.98
N ALA A 133 18.34 -1.51 3.27
CA ALA A 133 18.94 -0.42 4.03
C ALA A 133 19.24 -0.88 5.46
N VAL A 134 20.12 -0.15 6.17
CA VAL A 134 20.35 -0.36 7.60
C VAL A 134 19.57 0.71 8.37
N ILE A 135 18.65 0.27 9.23
CA ILE A 135 17.81 1.14 10.05
C ILE A 135 17.89 0.64 11.50
N GLY A 136 18.28 1.49 12.43
CA GLY A 136 18.41 1.11 13.84
C GLY A 136 19.39 -0.05 14.11
N GLY A 137 20.43 -0.18 13.27
CA GLY A 137 21.41 -1.28 13.34
C GLY A 137 20.94 -2.63 12.82
N LYS A 138 19.73 -2.71 12.24
CA LYS A 138 19.17 -3.90 11.59
C LYS A 138 19.18 -3.73 10.07
N THR A 139 19.39 -4.83 9.34
CA THR A 139 19.24 -4.86 7.89
C THR A 139 17.76 -5.02 7.53
N TRP A 140 17.22 -4.04 6.84
CA TRP A 140 15.85 -4.04 6.33
C TRP A 140 15.84 -4.32 4.84
N GLY A 141 14.95 -5.18 4.37
CA GLY A 141 14.66 -5.40 2.97
C GLY A 141 13.28 -4.86 2.61
N PHE A 142 13.16 -4.25 1.43
CA PHE A 142 11.91 -3.62 1.01
C PHE A 142 11.39 -4.24 -0.28
N VAL A 143 10.09 -4.60 -0.28
CA VAL A 143 9.42 -5.17 -1.46
C VAL A 143 8.06 -4.49 -1.64
N GLY A 144 7.96 -3.65 -2.65
CA GLY A 144 6.75 -2.89 -2.96
C GLY A 144 5.89 -3.50 -4.05
N GLY A 145 4.69 -2.93 -4.17
CA GLY A 145 3.67 -3.32 -5.14
C GLY A 145 2.76 -4.45 -4.66
N GLY A 146 1.78 -4.77 -5.50
CA GLY A 146 0.87 -5.89 -5.30
C GLY A 146 0.92 -6.89 -6.43
N LEU A 147 0.29 -8.04 -6.25
CA LEU A 147 0.13 -9.05 -7.30
C LEU A 147 -1.09 -8.75 -8.15
N GLN A 148 -1.04 -9.16 -9.42
CA GLN A 148 -2.11 -8.91 -10.39
C GLN A 148 -3.47 -9.42 -9.92
N THR A 149 -4.48 -8.54 -9.98
CA THR A 149 -5.87 -8.81 -9.62
C THR A 149 -6.83 -8.33 -10.72
N PRO A 150 -8.13 -8.71 -10.68
CA PRO A 150 -9.13 -8.11 -11.55
C PRO A 150 -9.31 -6.60 -11.37
N MET A 151 -8.84 -6.02 -10.27
CA MET A 151 -8.88 -4.58 -9.98
C MET A 151 -7.95 -3.79 -10.88
N ARG A 152 -6.78 -4.36 -11.22
CA ARG A 152 -5.75 -3.73 -12.07
C ARG A 152 -5.32 -2.37 -11.53
N THR A 153 -4.91 -2.35 -10.28
CA THR A 153 -4.35 -1.13 -9.67
C THR A 153 -2.99 -0.78 -10.31
N PRO A 154 -2.53 0.48 -10.21
CA PRO A 154 -1.40 0.96 -11.00
C PRO A 154 -0.10 0.18 -10.82
N TYR A 155 0.18 -0.34 -9.63
CA TYR A 155 1.41 -1.07 -9.36
C TYR A 155 1.15 -2.53 -8.93
N GLU A 156 0.30 -3.21 -9.68
CA GLU A 156 0.19 -4.66 -9.67
C GLU A 156 1.18 -5.25 -10.68
N ILE A 157 2.06 -6.15 -10.21
CA ILE A 157 3.10 -6.81 -11.00
C ILE A 157 2.89 -8.31 -11.07
N SER A 158 3.60 -9.01 -11.93
CA SER A 158 3.53 -10.46 -12.02
C SER A 158 4.09 -11.15 -10.76
N ASP A 159 3.69 -12.40 -10.53
CA ASP A 159 4.25 -13.21 -9.43
C ASP A 159 5.77 -13.38 -9.60
N GLU A 160 6.24 -13.52 -10.84
CA GLU A 160 7.66 -13.64 -11.18
C GLU A 160 8.45 -12.37 -10.86
N ASP A 161 7.92 -11.19 -11.23
CA ASP A 161 8.56 -9.91 -10.95
C ASP A 161 8.61 -9.64 -9.44
N TYR A 162 7.53 -9.99 -8.73
CA TYR A 162 7.50 -9.86 -7.27
C TYR A 162 8.52 -10.79 -6.61
N ALA A 163 8.58 -12.06 -7.05
CA ALA A 163 9.55 -13.03 -6.56
C ALA A 163 10.99 -12.58 -6.83
N ALA A 164 11.27 -12.00 -7.99
CA ALA A 164 12.60 -11.46 -8.30
C ALA A 164 13.05 -10.38 -7.31
N LYS A 165 12.13 -9.50 -6.86
CA LYS A 165 12.43 -8.50 -5.82
C LYS A 165 12.74 -9.15 -4.47
N VAL A 166 11.93 -10.14 -4.06
CA VAL A 166 12.16 -10.89 -2.81
C VAL A 166 13.53 -11.56 -2.83
N VAL A 167 13.89 -12.19 -3.94
CA VAL A 167 15.21 -12.83 -4.13
C VAL A 167 16.34 -11.79 -4.09
N ALA A 168 16.15 -10.61 -4.71
CA ALA A 168 17.15 -9.53 -4.72
C ALA A 168 17.43 -8.97 -3.31
N VAL A 169 16.42 -8.92 -2.45
CA VAL A 169 16.55 -8.53 -1.05
C VAL A 169 17.42 -9.53 -0.27
N GLY A 170 17.24 -10.84 -0.49
CA GLY A 170 17.98 -11.88 0.20
C GLY A 170 17.66 -11.99 1.70
N ALA A 171 18.65 -12.45 2.49
CA ALA A 171 18.50 -12.62 3.94
C ALA A 171 18.66 -11.27 4.67
N VAL A 172 17.68 -10.92 5.48
CA VAL A 172 17.60 -9.65 6.25
C VAL A 172 17.07 -9.89 7.66
N ASP A 173 17.25 -8.92 8.54
CA ASP A 173 16.68 -8.95 9.89
C ASP A 173 15.18 -8.63 9.87
N VAL A 174 14.80 -7.64 9.06
CA VAL A 174 13.42 -7.18 8.89
C VAL A 174 13.07 -7.16 7.40
N LEU A 175 12.00 -7.84 7.02
CA LEU A 175 11.45 -7.77 5.66
C LEU A 175 10.20 -6.89 5.67
N ALA A 176 10.25 -5.77 4.99
CA ALA A 176 9.19 -4.77 4.87
C ALA A 176 8.53 -4.86 3.49
N CYS A 177 7.33 -5.41 3.43
CA CYS A 177 6.57 -5.61 2.20
C CYS A 177 5.32 -4.75 2.20
N HIS A 178 4.74 -4.46 1.02
CA HIS A 178 3.39 -3.91 1.01
C HIS A 178 2.37 -5.01 1.27
N ILE A 179 2.39 -6.12 0.51
CA ILE A 179 1.45 -7.22 0.64
C ILE A 179 1.94 -8.29 1.63
N PRO A 180 1.02 -9.00 2.33
CA PRO A 180 1.37 -10.06 3.26
C PRO A 180 1.91 -11.33 2.55
N PRO A 181 2.61 -12.23 3.28
CA PRO A 181 2.86 -13.59 2.82
C PRO A 181 1.55 -14.35 2.61
N ASN A 182 1.56 -15.35 1.72
CA ASN A 182 0.36 -16.13 1.39
C ASN A 182 -0.02 -17.09 2.53
N VAL A 183 -0.65 -16.52 3.57
CA VAL A 183 -1.19 -17.23 4.74
C VAL A 183 -2.65 -16.82 4.93
N PRO A 184 -3.61 -17.75 4.91
CA PRO A 184 -5.05 -17.44 4.90
C PRO A 184 -5.51 -16.48 5.98
N GLU A 185 -4.98 -16.60 7.21
CA GLU A 185 -5.35 -15.77 8.35
C GLU A 185 -4.90 -14.31 8.20
N LEU A 186 -3.82 -14.06 7.44
CA LEU A 186 -3.30 -12.73 7.15
C LEU A 186 -3.96 -12.10 5.93
N LEU A 187 -4.62 -12.92 5.08
CA LEU A 187 -5.21 -12.50 3.81
C LEU A 187 -6.72 -12.26 3.88
N TYR A 188 -7.43 -12.86 4.84
CA TYR A 188 -8.86 -12.69 4.93
C TYR A 188 -9.21 -11.36 5.60
N ASP A 189 -9.77 -10.44 4.81
CA ASP A 189 -10.32 -9.17 5.32
C ASP A 189 -11.74 -9.40 5.87
N VAL A 190 -11.93 -9.17 7.18
CA VAL A 190 -13.18 -9.46 7.86
C VAL A 190 -14.27 -8.43 7.57
N GLU A 191 -13.91 -7.20 7.21
CA GLU A 191 -14.85 -6.15 6.84
C GLU A 191 -15.27 -6.31 5.38
N ALA A 192 -14.31 -6.43 4.47
CA ALA A 192 -14.55 -6.65 3.05
C ALA A 192 -15.08 -8.07 2.76
N ARG A 193 -14.98 -9.02 3.71
CA ARG A 193 -15.41 -10.42 3.63
C ARG A 193 -14.86 -11.14 2.41
N ARG A 194 -13.58 -10.92 2.14
CA ARG A 194 -12.87 -11.52 1.01
C ARG A 194 -11.44 -11.87 1.37
N VAL A 195 -10.87 -12.78 0.58
CA VAL A 195 -9.44 -13.10 0.64
C VAL A 195 -8.71 -12.19 -0.35
N GLU A 196 -7.72 -11.46 0.13
CA GLU A 196 -6.78 -10.70 -0.71
C GLU A 196 -5.66 -11.59 -1.23
N ARG A 197 -4.90 -11.11 -2.23
CA ARG A 197 -3.73 -11.85 -2.72
C ARG A 197 -2.52 -11.59 -1.82
N GLY A 198 -1.85 -12.68 -1.40
CA GLY A 198 -0.58 -12.64 -0.72
C GLY A 198 0.53 -13.27 -1.56
N SER A 199 1.77 -13.09 -1.15
CA SER A 199 2.96 -13.53 -1.86
C SER A 199 3.45 -14.89 -1.37
N ASP A 200 3.47 -15.88 -2.27
CA ASP A 200 4.14 -17.17 -2.04
C ASP A 200 5.65 -16.98 -1.89
N ALA A 201 6.26 -16.13 -2.72
CA ALA A 201 7.70 -15.84 -2.65
C ALA A 201 8.11 -15.26 -1.29
N THR A 202 7.28 -14.38 -0.70
CA THR A 202 7.52 -13.87 0.66
C THR A 202 7.39 -14.99 1.69
N LEU A 203 6.40 -15.87 1.57
CA LEU A 203 6.22 -17.01 2.47
C LEU A 203 7.40 -17.98 2.41
N ASP A 204 7.91 -18.27 1.21
CA ASP A 204 9.07 -19.13 1.02
C ASP A 204 10.35 -18.48 1.57
N ALA A 205 10.58 -17.19 1.31
CA ALA A 205 11.69 -16.44 1.89
C ALA A 205 11.66 -16.46 3.43
N ILE A 206 10.47 -16.34 4.05
CA ILE A 206 10.30 -16.47 5.51
C ILE A 206 10.74 -17.86 5.97
N ARG A 207 10.35 -18.93 5.28
CA ARG A 207 10.70 -20.29 5.64
C ARG A 207 12.20 -20.57 5.54
N ASP A 208 12.82 -20.02 4.51
CA ASP A 208 14.22 -20.26 4.18
C ASP A 208 15.18 -19.42 5.02
N THR A 209 14.91 -18.14 5.21
CA THR A 209 15.84 -17.20 5.83
C THR A 209 15.49 -16.84 7.28
N GLN A 210 14.21 -17.01 7.67
CA GLN A 210 13.72 -16.74 9.02
C GLN A 210 14.11 -15.34 9.54
N PRO A 211 13.74 -14.24 8.88
CA PRO A 211 13.93 -12.88 9.42
C PRO A 211 13.30 -12.75 10.80
N GLU A 212 13.75 -11.81 11.61
CA GLU A 212 13.13 -11.57 12.93
C GLU A 212 11.68 -11.10 12.77
N LEU A 213 11.48 -10.16 11.85
CA LEU A 213 10.18 -9.53 11.57
C LEU A 213 9.87 -9.53 10.07
N VAL A 214 8.59 -9.69 9.75
CA VAL A 214 8.01 -9.33 8.45
C VAL A 214 6.87 -8.35 8.70
N LEU A 215 6.98 -7.15 8.12
CA LEU A 215 6.01 -6.06 8.28
C LEU A 215 5.30 -5.81 6.96
N PHE A 216 3.98 -5.67 6.99
CA PHE A 216 3.17 -5.46 5.80
C PHE A 216 1.86 -4.72 6.14
N GLY A 217 1.13 -4.27 5.10
CA GLY A 217 -0.20 -3.68 5.18
C GLY A 217 -1.18 -4.37 4.24
N HIS A 218 -1.78 -3.60 3.31
CA HIS A 218 -2.64 -4.03 2.23
C HIS A 218 -4.00 -4.60 2.65
N VAL A 219 -4.04 -5.54 3.59
CA VAL A 219 -5.29 -6.09 4.14
C VAL A 219 -5.70 -5.20 5.32
N HIS A 220 -6.75 -4.40 5.11
CA HIS A 220 -7.10 -3.34 6.06
C HIS A 220 -7.63 -3.89 7.40
N GLN A 221 -8.40 -4.97 7.37
CA GLN A 221 -8.96 -5.62 8.56
C GLN A 221 -8.71 -7.13 8.51
N PRO A 222 -7.43 -7.59 8.67
CA PRO A 222 -7.11 -9.00 8.58
C PRO A 222 -7.73 -9.81 9.73
N LEU A 223 -8.05 -11.08 9.46
CA LEU A 223 -8.54 -12.01 10.50
C LEU A 223 -7.54 -12.12 11.66
N GLN A 224 -6.25 -12.12 11.33
CA GLN A 224 -5.16 -11.98 12.30
C GLN A 224 -4.18 -10.91 11.82
N SER A 225 -3.92 -9.91 12.65
CA SER A 225 -2.91 -8.88 12.37
C SER A 225 -1.47 -9.32 12.72
N ARG A 226 -1.33 -10.44 13.44
CA ARG A 226 -0.03 -10.96 13.88
C ARG A 226 -0.02 -12.48 13.88
N LEU A 227 1.02 -13.07 13.32
CA LEU A 227 1.18 -14.52 13.24
C LEU A 227 2.68 -14.89 13.23
N ARG A 228 3.03 -16.04 13.81
CA ARG A 228 4.42 -16.52 13.82
C ARG A 228 4.62 -17.69 12.87
N ILE A 229 5.64 -17.61 12.01
CA ILE A 229 6.07 -18.66 11.09
C ILE A 229 7.50 -19.07 11.45
N GLY A 230 7.67 -20.24 12.07
CA GLY A 230 8.96 -20.60 12.65
C GLY A 230 9.36 -19.61 13.76
N ARG A 231 10.52 -18.96 13.61
CA ARG A 231 10.96 -17.90 14.54
C ARG A 231 10.56 -16.49 14.09
N THR A 232 10.10 -16.33 12.85
CA THR A 232 9.71 -15.05 12.26
C THR A 232 8.37 -14.58 12.79
N GLU A 233 8.27 -13.34 13.23
CA GLU A 233 7.02 -12.69 13.56
C GLU A 233 6.51 -11.88 12.34
N CYS A 234 5.33 -12.23 11.85
CA CYS A 234 4.66 -11.57 10.73
C CYS A 234 3.60 -10.61 11.28
N ILE A 235 3.67 -9.33 10.93
CA ILE A 235 2.83 -8.28 11.51
C ILE A 235 2.23 -7.42 10.39
N ASN A 236 0.90 -7.36 10.34
CA ASN A 236 0.20 -6.30 9.64
C ASN A 236 0.27 -5.02 10.49
N VAL A 237 0.90 -3.97 9.97
CA VAL A 237 1.13 -2.71 10.69
C VAL A 237 -0.13 -1.85 10.80
N GLY A 238 -1.22 -2.29 10.20
CA GLY A 238 -2.53 -1.65 10.27
C GLY A 238 -2.84 -0.74 9.07
N HIS A 239 -4.11 -0.44 8.92
CA HIS A 239 -4.64 0.51 7.95
C HIS A 239 -4.53 1.92 8.53
N PHE A 240 -3.45 2.64 8.16
CA PHE A 240 -3.14 3.95 8.74
C PHE A 240 -4.26 4.98 8.53
N ARG A 241 -4.87 5.00 7.32
CA ARG A 241 -6.03 5.89 7.08
C ARG A 241 -7.16 5.67 8.08
N GLY A 242 -7.45 4.43 8.45
CA GLY A 242 -8.56 4.11 9.35
C GLY A 242 -8.27 4.44 10.81
N THR A 243 -7.01 4.36 11.24
CA THR A 243 -6.62 4.50 12.66
C THR A 243 -5.93 5.82 12.99
N GLY A 244 -5.20 6.39 12.04
CA GLY A 244 -4.28 7.52 12.27
C GLY A 244 -3.07 7.16 13.15
N LEU A 245 -2.90 5.88 13.51
CA LEU A 245 -1.88 5.44 14.45
C LEU A 245 -0.77 4.64 13.74
N PRO A 246 0.50 5.05 13.87
CA PRO A 246 1.62 4.29 13.34
C PRO A 246 1.91 3.05 14.22
N PHE A 247 2.40 1.99 13.60
CA PHE A 247 3.00 0.87 14.32
C PHE A 247 4.41 1.26 14.80
N THR A 248 4.68 1.14 16.10
CA THR A 248 5.96 1.55 16.70
C THR A 248 6.85 0.34 16.95
N LEU A 249 8.10 0.44 16.48
CA LEU A 249 9.20 -0.47 16.83
C LEU A 249 10.22 0.27 17.68
N GLN A 250 10.79 -0.44 18.66
CA GLN A 250 11.91 0.04 19.48
C GLN A 250 13.01 -1.03 19.50
N TYR A 251 14.24 -0.60 19.27
CA TYR A 251 15.44 -1.45 19.32
C TYR A 251 16.38 -0.99 20.42
#